data_92bd784ac209cd8595bfb1fdf5708b39
#
_entry.id   92bd784ac209cd8595bfb1fdf5708b39
#
_cell.length_a   1.000
_cell.length_b   1.000
_cell.length_c   1.000
_cell.angle_alpha   90.00
_cell.angle_beta   90.00
_cell.angle_gamma   90.00
#
_symmetry.space_group_name_H-M   'P 1'
#
loop_
_entity.id
_entity.type
_entity.pdbx_description
1 polymer ?
#
loop_
_entity_poly.entity_id
_entity_poly.type
_entity_poly.pdbx_seq_one_letter_code
_entity_poly.pdbx_strand_id
1 'polypeptide(L)'
;MEKIAVFVNDAEHALHIVQPMLRNAAPTHWIIVATPPTLTRHIGRWVSHSARQQWLERWSAELFGQLEPVLREVPGSKVEKMMVKRPLVEVSERLRARLGTLRFLDARRPKLGKADEPVSA
;
A
#
# COMPACT_ATOMS: atom_id res chain seq x y z
N MET A 1 7.04 -18.39 -6.68
CA MET A 1 6.70 -17.55 -5.50
C MET A 1 5.48 -16.71 -5.86
N GLU A 2 4.50 -16.73 -4.99
CA GLU A 2 3.30 -15.90 -5.18
C GLU A 2 3.66 -14.42 -5.04
N LYS A 3 3.03 -13.57 -5.86
CA LYS A 3 3.21 -12.14 -5.84
C LYS A 3 1.90 -11.49 -5.43
N ILE A 4 1.94 -10.63 -4.42
CA ILE A 4 0.76 -9.94 -3.90
C ILE A 4 1.04 -8.45 -3.80
N ALA A 5 0.23 -7.65 -4.50
CA ALA A 5 0.26 -6.19 -4.34
C ALA A 5 -0.80 -5.83 -3.30
N VAL A 6 -0.35 -5.31 -2.16
CA VAL A 6 -1.24 -4.94 -1.06
C VAL A 6 -1.35 -3.42 -1.00
N PHE A 7 -2.58 -2.91 -1.15
CA PHE A 7 -2.87 -1.48 -1.13
C PHE A 7 -3.21 -1.08 0.30
N VAL A 8 -2.48 -0.12 0.85
CA VAL A 8 -2.57 0.25 2.26
C VAL A 8 -2.63 1.76 2.45
N ASN A 9 -3.38 2.21 3.44
CA ASN A 9 -3.42 3.62 3.84
C ASN A 9 -3.32 3.79 5.36
N ASP A 10 -3.31 2.68 6.11
CA ASP A 10 -3.29 2.67 7.56
C ASP A 10 -2.62 1.38 8.01
N ALA A 11 -1.55 1.49 8.76
CA ALA A 11 -0.76 0.33 9.16
C ALA A 11 -1.53 -0.65 10.04
N GLU A 12 -2.25 -0.14 11.04
CA GLU A 12 -3.01 -0.99 11.96
C GLU A 12 -4.06 -1.80 11.23
N HIS A 13 -4.83 -1.15 10.36
CA HIS A 13 -5.86 -1.84 9.58
C HIS A 13 -5.25 -2.88 8.65
N ALA A 14 -4.17 -2.53 7.95
CA ALA A 14 -3.48 -3.45 7.07
C ALA A 14 -2.94 -4.67 7.81
N LEU A 15 -2.38 -4.47 9.01
CA LEU A 15 -1.87 -5.57 9.82
C LEU A 15 -2.98 -6.54 10.22
N HIS A 16 -4.17 -6.03 10.55
CA HIS A 16 -5.31 -6.90 10.84
C HIS A 16 -5.68 -7.80 9.66
N ILE A 17 -5.48 -7.31 8.46
CA ILE A 17 -5.81 -8.08 7.25
C ILE A 17 -4.70 -9.06 6.89
N VAL A 18 -3.44 -8.64 6.93
CA VAL A 18 -2.34 -9.49 6.46
C VAL A 18 -1.86 -10.50 7.47
N GLN A 19 -1.90 -10.21 8.78
CA GLN A 19 -1.39 -11.13 9.79
C GLN A 19 -2.02 -12.53 9.74
N PRO A 20 -3.35 -12.67 9.62
CA PRO A 20 -3.94 -14.00 9.48
C PRO A 20 -3.49 -14.74 8.22
N MET A 21 -3.16 -14.01 7.16
CA MET A 21 -2.70 -14.61 5.90
C MET A 21 -1.30 -15.19 6.01
N LEU A 22 -0.51 -14.72 6.98
CA LEU A 22 0.88 -15.19 7.15
C LEU A 22 0.97 -16.52 7.87
N ARG A 23 -0.12 -16.99 8.48
CA ARG A 23 -0.14 -18.28 9.15
C ARG A 23 -0.01 -19.38 8.11
N ASN A 24 1.04 -20.20 8.23
CA ASN A 24 1.33 -21.30 7.31
C ASN A 24 1.54 -20.83 5.87
N ALA A 25 1.92 -19.57 5.67
CA ALA A 25 2.15 -19.03 4.34
C ALA A 25 3.49 -19.51 3.77
N ALA A 26 3.51 -19.72 2.45
CA ALA A 26 4.74 -19.94 1.72
C ALA A 26 5.44 -18.60 1.47
N PRO A 27 6.74 -18.59 1.11
CA PRO A 27 7.43 -17.37 0.75
C PRO A 27 6.66 -16.60 -0.32
N THR A 28 6.50 -15.30 -0.11
CA THR A 28 5.68 -14.44 -0.96
C THR A 28 6.46 -13.19 -1.31
N HIS A 29 6.28 -12.71 -2.55
CA HIS A 29 6.80 -11.43 -2.99
C HIS A 29 5.71 -10.38 -2.79
N TRP A 30 5.86 -9.57 -1.75
CA TRP A 30 4.91 -8.52 -1.40
C TRP A 30 5.30 -7.20 -2.04
N ILE A 31 4.34 -6.52 -2.63
CA ILE A 31 4.51 -5.15 -3.10
C ILE A 31 3.57 -4.30 -2.25
N ILE A 32 4.12 -3.51 -1.34
CA ILE A 32 3.34 -2.61 -0.51
C ILE A 32 3.09 -1.34 -1.31
N VAL A 33 1.83 -1.09 -1.64
CA VAL A 33 1.43 0.11 -2.39
C VAL A 33 0.75 1.06 -1.40
N ALA A 34 1.49 2.08 -0.97
CA ALA A 34 0.96 3.08 -0.03
C ALA A 34 0.10 4.09 -0.77
N THR A 35 -1.15 4.24 -0.31
CA THR A 35 -2.10 5.20 -0.87
C THR A 35 -2.30 6.31 0.15
N PRO A 36 -1.61 7.47 -0.02
CA PRO A 36 -1.67 8.53 0.97
C PRO A 36 -3.06 9.14 1.06
N PRO A 37 -3.44 9.64 2.26
CA PRO A 37 -4.71 10.34 2.39
C PRO A 37 -4.68 11.63 1.60
N THR A 38 -5.83 11.97 1.01
CA THR A 38 -5.97 13.22 0.26
C THR A 38 -6.07 14.37 1.26
N LEU A 39 -5.23 15.39 1.09
CA LEU A 39 -5.36 16.60 1.87
C LEU A 39 -6.66 17.30 1.47
N THR A 40 -7.37 17.85 2.45
CA THR A 40 -8.57 18.63 2.12
C THR A 40 -8.16 19.83 1.29
N ARG A 41 -9.06 20.28 0.44
CA ARG A 41 -8.84 21.44 -0.44
C ARG A 41 -8.40 22.67 0.35
N HIS A 42 -8.98 22.85 1.54
CA HIS A 42 -8.66 23.98 2.41
C HIS A 42 -7.23 23.89 2.95
N ILE A 43 -6.84 22.73 3.47
CA ILE A 43 -5.50 22.51 4.01
C ILE A 43 -4.45 22.56 2.89
N GLY A 44 -4.78 21.99 1.72
CA GLY A 44 -3.85 21.94 0.59
C GLY A 44 -3.42 23.30 0.07
N ARG A 45 -4.22 24.36 0.29
CA ARG A 45 -3.87 25.73 -0.10
C ARG A 45 -2.72 26.30 0.71
N TRP A 46 -2.60 25.88 1.97
CA TRP A 46 -1.66 26.48 2.92
C TRP A 46 -0.39 25.67 3.08
N VAL A 47 -0.30 24.51 2.43
CA VAL A 47 0.86 23.63 2.52
C VAL A 47 1.69 23.78 1.25
N SER A 48 2.97 24.14 1.40
CA SER A 48 3.88 24.22 0.27
C SER A 48 4.12 22.85 -0.35
N HIS A 49 4.56 22.83 -1.61
CA HIS A 49 4.88 21.58 -2.29
C HIS A 49 5.95 20.77 -1.52
N SER A 50 7.01 21.43 -1.06
CA SER A 50 8.08 20.75 -0.33
C SER A 50 7.62 20.24 1.04
N ALA A 51 6.78 21.00 1.75
CA ALA A 51 6.22 20.55 3.02
C ALA A 51 5.33 19.32 2.83
N ARG A 52 4.51 19.32 1.78
CA ARG A 52 3.68 18.16 1.42
C ARG A 52 4.54 16.94 1.11
N GLN A 53 5.61 17.13 0.34
CA GLN A 53 6.52 16.05 -0.04
C GLN A 53 7.20 15.44 1.20
N GLN A 54 7.68 16.28 2.11
CA GLN A 54 8.28 15.83 3.37
C GLN A 54 7.28 15.07 4.24
N TRP A 55 6.05 15.55 4.30
CA TRP A 55 5.00 14.88 5.05
C TRP A 55 4.70 13.49 4.48
N LEU A 56 4.60 13.40 3.14
CA LEU A 56 4.35 12.12 2.47
C LEU A 56 5.49 11.13 2.70
N GLU A 57 6.73 11.60 2.66
CA GLU A 57 7.90 10.75 2.91
C GLU A 57 7.89 10.20 4.34
N ARG A 58 7.59 11.03 5.34
CA ARG A 58 7.51 10.58 6.72
C ARG A 58 6.35 9.63 6.93
N TRP A 59 5.19 9.95 6.37
CA TRP A 59 4.01 9.12 6.46
C TRP A 59 4.25 7.73 5.86
N SER A 60 4.81 7.66 4.66
CA SER A 60 5.07 6.39 3.99
C SER A 60 6.19 5.60 4.70
N ALA A 61 7.23 6.27 5.17
CA ALA A 61 8.32 5.60 5.90
C ALA A 61 7.79 4.94 7.18
N GLU A 62 6.92 5.63 7.92
CA GLU A 62 6.31 5.08 9.12
C GLU A 62 5.42 3.88 8.80
N LEU A 63 4.60 4.00 7.77
CA LEU A 63 3.72 2.92 7.32
C LEU A 63 4.54 1.68 6.91
N PHE A 64 5.56 1.86 6.08
CA PHE A 64 6.42 0.77 5.64
C PHE A 64 7.20 0.16 6.81
N GLY A 65 7.65 1.01 7.74
CA GLY A 65 8.38 0.54 8.92
C GLY A 65 7.58 -0.40 9.80
N GLN A 66 6.26 -0.26 9.82
CA GLN A 66 5.38 -1.13 10.58
C GLN A 66 5.00 -2.41 9.81
N LEU A 67 4.87 -2.34 8.50
CA LEU A 67 4.41 -3.45 7.68
C LEU A 67 5.53 -4.37 7.21
N GLU A 68 6.66 -3.81 6.78
CA GLU A 68 7.73 -4.61 6.20
C GLU A 68 8.26 -5.72 7.11
N PRO A 69 8.55 -5.45 8.40
CA PRO A 69 9.05 -6.52 9.28
C PRO A 69 8.06 -7.68 9.41
N VAL A 70 6.77 -7.38 9.46
CA VAL A 70 5.72 -8.41 9.58
C VAL A 70 5.67 -9.26 8.31
N LEU A 71 5.71 -8.62 7.14
CA LEU A 71 5.67 -9.35 5.88
C LEU A 71 6.93 -10.19 5.63
N ARG A 72 8.05 -9.81 6.23
CA ARG A 72 9.29 -10.57 6.13
C ARG A 72 9.41 -11.71 7.13
N GLU A 73 8.44 -11.91 8.02
CA GLU A 73 8.47 -12.98 9.00
C GLU A 73 8.51 -14.36 8.35
N VAL A 74 7.89 -14.54 7.19
CA VAL A 74 7.95 -15.79 6.46
C VAL A 74 9.30 -15.85 5.72
N PRO A 75 10.19 -16.81 6.05
CA PRO A 75 11.51 -16.88 5.44
C PRO A 75 11.44 -16.99 3.91
N GLY A 76 12.32 -16.28 3.22
CA GLY A 76 12.37 -16.29 1.77
C GLY A 76 11.44 -15.28 1.10
N SER A 77 10.61 -14.59 1.87
CA SER A 77 9.72 -13.56 1.31
C SER A 77 10.50 -12.32 0.91
N LYS A 78 9.98 -11.63 -0.12
CA LYS A 78 10.54 -10.36 -0.60
C LYS A 78 9.52 -9.26 -0.38
N VAL A 79 10.00 -8.06 -0.13
CA VAL A 79 9.12 -6.89 0.05
C VAL A 79 9.62 -5.73 -0.81
N GLU A 80 8.75 -5.25 -1.68
CA GLU A 80 8.95 -4.00 -2.41
C GLU A 80 8.01 -2.95 -1.83
N LYS A 81 8.41 -1.70 -1.89
CA LYS A 81 7.65 -0.58 -1.35
C LYS A 81 7.47 0.47 -2.43
N MET A 82 6.26 0.97 -2.59
CA MET A 82 6.00 2.08 -3.49
C MET A 82 4.87 2.95 -2.97
N MET A 83 4.90 4.23 -3.32
CA MET A 83 3.84 5.17 -3.00
C MET A 83 3.10 5.53 -4.29
N VAL A 84 1.77 5.55 -4.22
CA VAL A 84 0.93 5.85 -5.39
C VAL A 84 1.09 7.31 -5.79
N LYS A 85 1.39 7.53 -7.08
CA LYS A 85 1.44 8.85 -7.69
C LYS A 85 0.50 8.95 -8.89
N ARG A 86 -0.30 7.90 -9.14
CA ARG A 86 -1.18 7.74 -10.30
C ARG A 86 -2.47 7.07 -9.87
N PRO A 87 -3.52 7.08 -10.71
CA PRO A 87 -4.72 6.30 -10.41
C PRO A 87 -4.38 4.83 -10.13
N LEU A 88 -5.10 4.23 -9.19
CA LEU A 88 -4.78 2.86 -8.73
C LEU A 88 -4.90 1.83 -9.85
N VAL A 89 -5.87 1.97 -10.74
CA VAL A 89 -6.02 1.06 -11.88
C VAL A 89 -4.78 1.08 -12.76
N GLU A 90 -4.21 2.28 -12.99
CA GLU A 90 -2.99 2.42 -13.77
C GLU A 90 -1.79 1.78 -13.09
N VAL A 91 -1.69 1.93 -11.76
CA VAL A 91 -0.63 1.28 -10.97
C VAL A 91 -0.75 -0.24 -11.09
N SER A 92 -1.96 -0.77 -10.98
CA SER A 92 -2.22 -2.20 -11.08
C SER A 92 -1.83 -2.75 -12.44
N GLU A 93 -2.17 -2.03 -13.51
CA GLU A 93 -1.80 -2.42 -14.87
C GLU A 93 -0.28 -2.44 -15.06
N ARG A 94 0.42 -1.45 -14.52
CA ARG A 94 1.88 -1.39 -14.60
C ARG A 94 2.54 -2.53 -13.81
N LEU A 95 1.98 -2.88 -12.67
CA LEU A 95 2.47 -4.00 -11.88
C LEU A 95 2.28 -5.32 -12.62
N ARG A 96 1.13 -5.53 -13.27
CA ARG A 96 0.91 -6.71 -14.11
C ARG A 96 1.90 -6.78 -15.27
N ALA A 97 2.16 -5.66 -15.92
CA ALA A 97 3.09 -5.61 -17.02
C ALA A 97 4.51 -5.96 -16.58
N ARG A 98 4.92 -5.51 -15.39
CA ARG A 98 6.27 -5.74 -14.86
C ARG A 98 6.44 -7.12 -14.26
N LEU A 99 5.45 -7.58 -13.49
CA LEU A 99 5.58 -8.77 -12.66
C LEU A 99 4.81 -9.99 -13.19
N GLY A 100 3.95 -9.81 -14.19
CA GLY A 100 3.12 -10.88 -14.70
C GLY A 100 1.94 -11.17 -13.80
N THR A 101 1.65 -12.44 -13.55
CA THR A 101 0.55 -12.84 -12.70
C THR A 101 0.81 -12.45 -11.24
N LEU A 102 -0.12 -11.68 -10.65
CA LEU A 102 -0.07 -11.34 -9.24
C LEU A 102 -1.49 -11.13 -8.72
N ARG A 103 -1.63 -11.21 -7.41
CA ARG A 103 -2.91 -10.94 -6.73
C ARG A 103 -2.91 -9.52 -6.22
N PHE A 104 -4.09 -8.91 -6.18
CA PHE A 104 -4.29 -7.59 -5.59
C PHE A 104 -5.09 -7.75 -4.31
N LEU A 105 -4.57 -7.18 -3.24
CA LEU A 105 -5.23 -7.19 -1.94
C LEU A 105 -5.49 -5.75 -1.51
N ASP A 106 -6.76 -5.41 -1.32
CA ASP A 106 -7.13 -4.09 -0.83
C ASP A 106 -7.20 -4.14 0.70
N ALA A 107 -6.14 -3.64 1.33
CA ALA A 107 -6.04 -3.59 2.79
C ALA A 107 -6.14 -2.15 3.31
N ARG A 108 -6.77 -1.27 2.53
CA ARG A 108 -7.01 0.11 2.94
C ARG A 108 -8.15 0.16 3.95
N ARG A 109 -8.03 1.08 4.92
CA ARG A 109 -9.13 1.35 5.84
C ARG A 109 -10.28 2.01 5.06
N PRO A 110 -11.50 1.43 5.08
CA PRO A 110 -12.62 2.00 4.35
C PRO A 110 -12.99 3.40 4.84
N LYS A 111 -13.46 4.24 3.93
CA LYS A 111 -13.97 5.56 4.25
C LYS A 111 -15.47 5.46 4.53
N LEU A 112 -15.92 6.11 5.60
CA LEU A 112 -17.34 6.14 5.94
C LEU A 112 -18.09 7.00 4.92
N GLY A 113 -19.18 6.43 4.38
CA GLY A 113 -20.09 7.15 3.50
C GLY A 113 -19.59 7.45 2.10
N LYS A 114 -18.44 6.95 1.71
CA LYS A 114 -17.88 7.14 0.36
C LYS A 114 -17.34 5.84 -0.19
N ALA A 115 -17.48 5.66 -1.49
CA ALA A 115 -16.85 4.55 -2.17
C ALA A 115 -15.35 4.80 -2.33
N ASP A 116 -14.55 3.78 -2.08
CA ASP A 116 -13.11 3.87 -2.30
C ASP A 116 -12.79 3.72 -3.79
N GLU A 117 -11.68 4.33 -4.22
CA GLU A 117 -11.18 4.13 -5.56
C GLU A 117 -10.82 2.66 -5.76
N PRO A 118 -11.31 2.01 -6.84
CA PRO A 118 -10.97 0.60 -7.06
C PRO A 118 -9.49 0.42 -7.38
N VAL A 119 -8.93 -0.71 -6.93
CA VAL A 119 -7.52 -1.03 -7.17
C VAL A 119 -7.29 -1.69 -8.52
N SER A 120 -8.34 -2.21 -9.15
CA SER A 120 -8.26 -2.79 -10.49
C SER A 120 -9.58 -2.60 -11.22
N ALA A 121 -9.51 -2.61 -12.55
CA ALA A 121 -10.69 -2.49 -13.39
C ALA A 121 -11.56 -3.74 -13.34
#